data_5f1a9a1f91ab8ea72c61d08c5a930418
#
_entry.id   5f1a9a1f91ab8ea72c61d08c5a930418
#
_cell.length_a   1.000
_cell.length_b   1.000
_cell.length_c   1.000
_cell.angle_alpha   90.00
_cell.angle_beta   90.00
_cell.angle_gamma   90.00
#
_symmetry.space_group_name_H-M   'P 1'
#
loop_
_entity.id
_entity.type
_entity.pdbx_description
1 polymer ?
#
loop_
_entity_poly.entity_id
_entity_poly.type
_entity_poly.pdbx_seq_one_letter_code
_entity_poly.pdbx_strand_id
1 'polypeptide(L)'
;MSPARPSLACPSTWVQERDGRTRFACEPAEREVLAQLGFSLRGTPRYSASGLMGRAPLLALDEHRLVRRFRHGGLLRGVRGERYFDAERPFREAALAEELQRRGVPTARVLAARAQALRFGGWRLELVVRRIPEARDLGVLMENARARGERLPGVLLRAVGALVRRMHDQGFLHADLQPNNLLVVGEPSSAQLVVLDLDGSAFHTALSLEQRAANLARFVRFITRREARDGLSLTRTDWQRLLAGYEPDAHARAALRPLVRANVRRTQWWHRLGWALEALRGEKRR
;
A
#
# COMPACT_ATOMS: atom_id res chain seq x y z
N MET A 1 5.14 25.72 -9.87
CA MET A 1 4.93 25.74 -8.41
C MET A 1 3.97 24.60 -8.08
N SER A 2 4.44 23.59 -7.38
CA SER A 2 3.57 22.49 -6.93
C SER A 2 2.68 23.05 -5.80
N PRO A 3 1.33 22.87 -5.85
CA PRO A 3 0.48 23.36 -4.78
C PRO A 3 0.89 22.64 -3.47
N ALA A 4 1.02 23.44 -2.40
CA ALA A 4 1.36 22.96 -1.08
C ALA A 4 0.42 21.81 -0.70
N ARG A 5 0.99 20.67 -0.38
CA ARG A 5 0.25 19.53 0.17
C ARG A 5 -0.42 20.01 1.47
N PRO A 6 -1.74 19.83 1.66
CA PRO A 6 -2.28 19.96 2.98
C PRO A 6 -1.52 18.97 3.86
N SER A 7 -0.83 19.48 4.87
CA SER A 7 -0.13 18.66 5.85
C SER A 7 -1.19 17.94 6.68
N LEU A 8 -1.56 16.73 6.25
CA LEU A 8 -2.35 15.83 7.08
C LEU A 8 -1.44 15.42 8.25
N ALA A 9 -1.65 16.09 9.36
CA ALA A 9 -1.13 15.68 10.66
C ALA A 9 -1.86 14.41 11.14
N CYS A 10 -1.57 13.95 12.33
CA CYS A 10 -2.36 12.92 13.02
C CYS A 10 -3.86 13.26 12.97
N PRO A 11 -4.78 12.27 12.91
CA PRO A 11 -6.22 12.52 13.01
C PRO A 11 -6.55 13.41 14.20
N SER A 12 -7.35 14.46 13.98
CA SER A 12 -7.63 15.47 15.01
C SER A 12 -8.46 14.94 16.18
N THR A 13 -9.21 13.87 15.96
CA THR A 13 -10.05 13.20 16.96
C THR A 13 -9.29 12.24 17.86
N TRP A 14 -8.03 11.95 17.54
CA TRP A 14 -7.25 10.96 18.26
C TRP A 14 -6.64 11.52 19.54
N VAL A 15 -6.57 10.67 20.57
CA VAL A 15 -5.79 10.94 21.78
C VAL A 15 -4.30 10.87 21.42
N GLN A 16 -3.57 11.93 21.74
CA GLN A 16 -2.14 12.03 21.45
C GLN A 16 -1.34 12.17 22.74
N GLU A 17 -0.30 11.36 22.86
CA GLU A 17 0.60 11.33 24.00
C GLU A 17 2.05 11.35 23.51
N ARG A 18 2.93 12.01 24.24
CA ARG A 18 4.37 12.00 23.96
C ARG A 18 5.21 12.08 25.23
N ASP A 19 6.36 11.43 25.18
CA ASP A 19 7.47 11.72 26.06
C ASP A 19 8.73 12.01 25.19
N GLY A 20 9.89 12.25 25.78
CA GLY A 20 11.11 12.55 25.03
C GLY A 20 11.57 11.43 24.09
N ARG A 21 11.04 10.22 24.19
CA ARG A 21 11.48 9.02 23.47
C ARG A 21 10.40 8.32 22.66
N THR A 22 9.13 8.62 22.92
CA THR A 22 8.00 7.95 22.27
C THR A 22 6.92 8.98 21.93
N ARG A 23 6.30 8.79 20.78
CA ARG A 23 5.09 9.45 20.33
C ARG A 23 4.04 8.38 20.10
N PHE A 24 2.85 8.58 20.63
CA PHE A 24 1.73 7.65 20.55
C PHE A 24 0.46 8.42 20.24
N ALA A 25 -0.37 7.85 19.39
CA ALA A 25 -1.73 8.35 19.17
C ALA A 25 -2.66 7.18 18.86
N CYS A 26 -3.92 7.28 19.29
CA CYS A 26 -4.93 6.25 19.03
C CYS A 26 -6.33 6.84 18.97
N GLU A 27 -7.24 6.08 18.36
CA GLU A 27 -8.67 6.33 18.49
C GLU A 27 -9.05 6.30 19.97
N PRO A 28 -9.89 7.26 20.48
CA PRO A 28 -10.28 7.29 21.89
C PRO A 28 -10.91 5.98 22.39
N ALA A 29 -11.75 5.35 21.56
CA ALA A 29 -12.42 4.09 21.89
C ALA A 29 -11.47 2.89 22.02
N GLU A 30 -10.28 2.97 21.45
CA GLU A 30 -9.29 1.88 21.46
C GLU A 30 -8.25 2.03 22.59
N ARG A 31 -8.19 3.19 23.24
CA ARG A 31 -7.13 3.54 24.20
C ARG A 31 -6.95 2.53 25.32
N GLU A 32 -8.05 2.17 25.98
CA GLU A 32 -8.00 1.27 27.12
C GLU A 32 -7.59 -0.15 26.73
N VAL A 33 -8.19 -0.68 25.68
CA VAL A 33 -7.88 -2.03 25.18
C VAL A 33 -6.43 -2.10 24.71
N LEU A 34 -5.94 -1.10 23.98
CA LEU A 34 -4.56 -1.06 23.54
C LEU A 34 -3.58 -0.99 24.72
N ALA A 35 -3.92 -0.25 25.78
CA ALA A 35 -3.11 -0.20 27.00
C ALA A 35 -3.05 -1.57 27.71
N GLN A 36 -4.17 -2.28 27.81
CA GLN A 36 -4.23 -3.66 28.37
C GLN A 36 -3.39 -4.64 27.53
N LEU A 37 -3.37 -4.49 26.21
CA LEU A 37 -2.53 -5.27 25.28
C LEU A 37 -1.06 -4.83 25.28
N GLY A 38 -0.69 -3.84 26.09
CA GLY A 38 0.66 -3.31 26.19
C GLY A 38 1.05 -2.38 25.01
N PHE A 39 0.13 -1.99 24.16
CA PHE A 39 0.39 -1.04 23.08
C PHE A 39 -0.03 0.38 23.50
N SER A 40 0.87 1.07 24.18
CA SER A 40 0.68 2.42 24.70
C SER A 40 1.98 3.22 24.57
N LEU A 41 2.02 4.44 25.11
CA LEU A 41 3.21 5.30 25.08
C LEU A 41 4.46 4.58 25.64
N ARG A 42 4.34 3.88 26.77
CA ARG A 42 5.45 3.19 27.47
C ARG A 42 5.28 1.68 27.52
N GLY A 43 4.19 1.16 26.98
CA GLY A 43 3.88 -0.26 27.04
C GLY A 43 4.77 -1.10 26.12
N THR A 44 4.95 -2.36 26.53
CA THR A 44 5.61 -3.39 25.71
C THR A 44 4.56 -4.41 25.29
N PRO A 45 4.14 -4.40 24.01
CA PRO A 45 3.09 -5.29 23.56
C PRO A 45 3.56 -6.74 23.56
N ARG A 46 2.66 -7.64 23.97
CA ARG A 46 2.82 -9.07 23.81
C ARG A 46 2.11 -9.48 22.53
N TYR A 47 2.85 -10.04 21.61
CA TYR A 47 2.29 -10.51 20.36
C TYR A 47 1.89 -11.99 20.49
N SER A 48 0.67 -12.30 20.14
CA SER A 48 0.28 -13.67 19.85
C SER A 48 0.85 -14.11 18.51
N ALA A 49 0.97 -15.42 18.27
CA ALA A 49 1.66 -15.98 17.12
C ALA A 49 1.32 -15.27 15.81
N SER A 50 2.34 -14.84 15.11
CA SER A 50 2.26 -14.11 13.86
C SER A 50 1.76 -15.01 12.73
N GLY A 51 0.59 -14.74 12.24
CA GLY A 51 0.21 -15.17 10.91
C GLY A 51 0.88 -14.25 9.89
N LEU A 52 1.81 -14.76 9.10
CA LEU A 52 2.40 -14.03 7.98
C LEU A 52 1.37 -13.88 6.87
N MET A 53 0.92 -12.66 6.62
CA MET A 53 0.31 -12.31 5.34
C MET A 53 1.08 -11.12 4.75
N GLY A 54 1.77 -11.35 3.64
CA GLY A 54 2.52 -10.32 2.91
C GLY A 54 4.00 -10.24 3.26
N ARG A 55 4.68 -9.23 2.68
CA ARG A 55 6.14 -9.05 2.80
C ARG A 55 6.60 -8.43 4.12
N ALA A 56 5.72 -7.76 4.84
CA ALA A 56 6.00 -7.24 6.18
C ALA A 56 5.36 -8.15 7.22
N PRO A 57 6.08 -8.52 8.30
CA PRO A 57 5.48 -9.30 9.37
C PRO A 57 4.39 -8.47 10.03
N LEU A 58 3.17 -8.98 9.97
CA LEU A 58 2.07 -8.52 10.79
C LEU A 58 2.12 -9.30 12.10
N LEU A 59 2.11 -8.58 13.20
CA LEU A 59 2.13 -9.15 14.53
C LEU A 59 0.71 -9.02 15.11
N ALA A 60 0.10 -10.11 15.55
CA ALA A 60 -1.22 -10.03 16.16
C ALA A 60 -1.10 -9.56 17.61
N LEU A 61 -1.81 -8.48 17.96
CA LEU A 61 -2.04 -8.08 19.35
C LEU A 61 -3.14 -8.94 19.97
N ASP A 62 -4.21 -9.16 19.22
CA ASP A 62 -5.32 -10.04 19.52
C ASP A 62 -5.97 -10.55 18.22
N GLU A 63 -7.16 -11.16 18.30
CA GLU A 63 -7.91 -11.66 17.14
C GLU A 63 -8.40 -10.54 16.20
N HIS A 64 -8.51 -9.28 16.69
CA HIS A 64 -9.08 -8.15 15.98
C HIS A 64 -8.05 -7.10 15.56
N ARG A 65 -6.83 -7.12 16.11
CA ARG A 65 -5.84 -6.06 15.99
C ARG A 65 -4.48 -6.60 15.56
N LEU A 66 -3.95 -6.01 14.49
CA LEU A 66 -2.64 -6.36 13.95
C LEU A 66 -1.70 -5.16 14.05
N VAL A 67 -0.45 -5.41 14.42
CA VAL A 67 0.63 -4.40 14.36
C VAL A 67 1.41 -4.57 13.08
N ARG A 68 1.48 -3.50 12.32
CA ARG A 68 2.36 -3.37 11.17
C ARG A 68 3.57 -2.53 11.56
N ARG A 69 4.77 -3.11 11.43
CA ARG A 69 6.03 -2.39 11.55
C ARG A 69 6.48 -1.86 10.20
N PHE A 70 6.94 -0.61 10.18
CA PHE A 70 7.57 -0.06 8.99
C PHE A 70 8.94 -0.72 8.78
N ARG A 71 9.21 -1.13 7.55
CA ARG A 71 10.50 -1.72 7.16
C ARG A 71 10.95 -1.18 5.81
N HIS A 72 12.23 -0.89 5.70
CA HIS A 72 12.81 -0.53 4.41
C HIS A 72 12.79 -1.73 3.45
N GLY A 73 12.34 -1.49 2.22
CA GLY A 73 12.44 -2.45 1.12
C GLY A 73 13.79 -2.33 0.38
N GLY A 74 14.10 -3.34 -0.48
CA GLY A 74 15.25 -3.31 -1.39
C GLY A 74 16.60 -3.58 -0.73
N LEU A 75 17.69 -3.18 -1.42
CA LEU A 75 19.09 -3.43 -1.03
C LEU A 75 19.49 -2.82 0.32
N LEU A 76 18.80 -1.78 0.78
CA LEU A 76 19.06 -1.13 2.07
C LEU A 76 18.46 -1.87 3.28
N ARG A 77 17.76 -2.98 3.06
CA ARG A 77 17.10 -3.77 4.11
C ARG A 77 18.08 -4.25 5.18
N GLY A 78 19.30 -4.66 4.79
CA GLY A 78 20.32 -5.15 5.71
C GLY A 78 21.01 -4.06 6.55
N VAL A 79 21.09 -2.84 6.01
CA VAL A 79 21.87 -1.74 6.65
C VAL A 79 20.99 -0.81 7.48
N ARG A 80 19.78 -0.49 7.02
CA ARG A 80 18.88 0.45 7.71
C ARG A 80 17.83 -0.23 8.61
N GLY A 81 17.52 -1.51 8.41
CA GLY A 81 16.59 -2.26 9.25
C GLY A 81 15.23 -1.58 9.42
N GLU A 82 14.83 -1.35 10.66
CA GLU A 82 13.58 -0.67 11.07
C GLU A 82 13.80 0.82 11.43
N ARG A 83 14.94 1.41 11.05
CA ARG A 83 15.30 2.78 11.44
C ARG A 83 14.77 3.80 10.43
N TYR A 84 13.94 4.71 10.90
CA TYR A 84 13.39 5.84 10.16
C TYR A 84 13.82 7.17 10.78
N PHE A 85 13.94 8.24 10.00
CA PHE A 85 14.32 9.56 10.48
C PHE A 85 13.13 10.52 10.57
N ASP A 86 11.97 10.10 10.14
CA ASP A 86 10.73 10.85 10.18
C ASP A 86 9.71 10.13 11.08
N ALA A 87 9.56 10.63 12.30
CA ALA A 87 8.64 10.10 13.30
C ALA A 87 7.16 10.32 12.97
N GLU A 88 6.85 11.26 12.06
CA GLU A 88 5.48 11.63 11.71
C GLU A 88 4.81 10.65 10.73
N ARG A 89 5.59 9.81 10.06
CA ARG A 89 5.08 8.89 9.02
C ARG A 89 3.86 8.07 9.43
N PRO A 90 3.86 7.35 10.57
CA PRO A 90 2.72 6.53 10.95
C PRO A 90 1.47 7.38 11.25
N PHE A 91 1.65 8.57 11.80
CA PHE A 91 0.53 9.47 12.11
C PHE A 91 -0.08 10.06 10.83
N ARG A 92 0.76 10.43 9.85
CA ARG A 92 0.28 10.88 8.53
C ARG A 92 -0.44 9.77 7.78
N GLU A 93 0.03 8.53 7.86
CA GLU A 93 -0.65 7.40 7.24
C GLU A 93 -2.02 7.15 7.89
N ALA A 94 -2.13 7.26 9.22
CA ALA A 94 -3.40 7.17 9.92
C ALA A 94 -4.39 8.26 9.46
N ALA A 95 -3.93 9.50 9.33
CA ALA A 95 -4.74 10.60 8.83
C ALA A 95 -5.17 10.42 7.36
N LEU A 96 -4.27 9.86 6.51
CA LEU A 96 -4.61 9.51 5.14
C LEU A 96 -5.69 8.43 5.08
N ALA A 97 -5.60 7.42 5.95
CA ALA A 97 -6.57 6.33 6.02
C ALA A 97 -7.95 6.84 6.46
N GLU A 98 -8.01 7.67 7.50
CA GLU A 98 -9.26 8.28 7.97
C GLU A 98 -9.91 9.14 6.87
N GLU A 99 -9.13 10.01 6.22
CA GLU A 99 -9.63 10.88 5.15
C GLU A 99 -10.09 10.08 3.93
N LEU A 100 -9.38 9.02 3.58
CA LEU A 100 -9.73 8.15 2.45
C LEU A 100 -11.06 7.42 2.73
N GLN A 101 -11.26 6.91 3.97
CA GLN A 101 -12.53 6.32 4.41
C GLN A 101 -13.66 7.34 4.37
N ARG A 102 -13.43 8.55 4.88
CA ARG A 102 -14.41 9.65 4.86
C ARG A 102 -14.86 10.00 3.44
N ARG A 103 -13.97 9.86 2.46
CA ARG A 103 -14.26 10.04 1.02
C ARG A 103 -14.89 8.79 0.37
N GLY A 104 -15.23 7.78 1.15
CA GLY A 104 -15.90 6.58 0.66
C GLY A 104 -15.01 5.59 -0.08
N VAL A 105 -13.68 5.70 0.03
CA VAL A 105 -12.75 4.71 -0.51
C VAL A 105 -12.39 3.68 0.56
N PRO A 106 -12.71 2.38 0.37
CA PRO A 106 -12.41 1.36 1.36
C PRO A 106 -10.90 1.21 1.59
N THR A 107 -10.45 1.42 2.82
CA THR A 107 -9.07 1.16 3.25
C THR A 107 -9.07 0.54 4.65
N ALA A 108 -7.95 -0.09 5.04
CA ALA A 108 -7.82 -0.66 6.36
C ALA A 108 -7.94 0.43 7.44
N ARG A 109 -8.74 0.17 8.47
CA ARG A 109 -8.90 1.10 9.61
C ARG A 109 -7.65 1.07 10.44
N VAL A 110 -7.02 2.21 10.61
CA VAL A 110 -5.90 2.40 11.53
C VAL A 110 -6.48 2.77 12.90
N LEU A 111 -6.04 2.10 13.96
CA LEU A 111 -6.54 2.25 15.33
C LEU A 111 -5.57 3.02 16.21
N ALA A 112 -4.26 2.88 15.95
CA ALA A 112 -3.22 3.58 16.66
C ALA A 112 -1.94 3.71 15.82
N ALA A 113 -1.12 4.69 16.18
CA ALA A 113 0.20 4.94 15.61
C ALA A 113 1.22 5.16 16.74
N ARG A 114 2.43 4.62 16.56
CA ARG A 114 3.52 4.81 17.51
C ARG A 114 4.86 5.01 16.81
N ALA A 115 5.66 5.95 17.31
CA ALA A 115 7.04 6.15 16.93
C ALA A 115 7.91 6.12 18.19
N GLN A 116 8.87 5.19 18.25
CA GLN A 116 9.80 5.02 19.38
C GLN A 116 11.22 5.36 18.95
N ALA A 117 11.89 6.25 19.68
CA ALA A 117 13.27 6.60 19.43
C ALA A 117 14.21 5.42 19.68
N LEU A 118 15.14 5.19 18.77
CA LEU A 118 16.17 4.16 18.88
C LEU A 118 17.44 4.71 19.55
N ARG A 119 18.17 3.84 20.26
CA ARG A 119 19.37 4.21 21.03
C ARG A 119 20.42 4.98 20.22
N PHE A 120 20.59 4.63 18.95
CA PHE A 120 21.59 5.22 18.05
C PHE A 120 20.96 6.15 16.99
N GLY A 121 19.91 6.87 17.36
CA GLY A 121 19.18 7.80 16.51
C GLY A 121 18.15 7.13 15.59
N GLY A 122 17.20 7.93 15.10
CA GLY A 122 16.06 7.48 14.31
C GLY A 122 14.95 6.87 15.17
N TRP A 123 13.92 6.32 14.49
CA TRP A 123 12.66 5.89 15.08
C TRP A 123 12.26 4.51 14.55
N ARG A 124 11.70 3.68 15.44
CA ARG A 124 10.89 2.53 15.08
C ARG A 124 9.45 3.00 14.92
N LEU A 125 8.83 2.66 13.82
CA LEU A 125 7.48 3.10 13.46
C LEU A 125 6.54 1.92 13.41
N GLU A 126 5.37 2.07 14.04
CA GLU A 126 4.36 1.02 14.17
C GLU A 126 2.95 1.61 13.95
N LEU A 127 2.10 0.84 13.29
CA LEU A 127 0.66 1.08 13.20
C LEU A 127 -0.10 -0.12 13.75
N VAL A 128 -1.16 0.14 14.50
CA VAL A 128 -2.19 -0.86 14.80
C VAL A 128 -3.30 -0.68 13.79
N VAL A 129 -3.62 -1.76 13.10
CA VAL A 129 -4.72 -1.80 12.13
C VAL A 129 -5.77 -2.82 12.56
N ARG A 130 -7.04 -2.55 12.25
CA ARG A 130 -8.11 -3.53 12.46
C ARG A 130 -7.92 -4.68 11.49
N ARG A 131 -7.96 -5.90 12.03
CA ARG A 131 -7.93 -7.11 11.22
C ARG A 131 -9.19 -7.20 10.38
N ILE A 132 -9.03 -7.50 9.11
CA ILE A 132 -10.14 -7.77 8.19
C ILE A 132 -10.22 -9.30 8.05
N PRO A 133 -11.25 -9.96 8.58
CA PRO A 133 -11.41 -11.39 8.45
C PRO A 133 -11.54 -11.82 6.99
N GLU A 134 -11.10 -13.03 6.67
CA GLU A 134 -11.23 -13.66 5.34
C GLU A 134 -10.67 -12.83 4.18
N ALA A 135 -9.86 -11.81 4.49
CA ALA A 135 -9.22 -10.99 3.47
C ALA A 135 -8.02 -11.73 2.88
N ARG A 136 -7.91 -11.69 1.55
CA ARG A 136 -6.80 -12.27 0.79
C ARG A 136 -6.14 -11.16 -0.04
N ASP A 137 -4.84 -11.17 -0.09
CA ASP A 137 -4.03 -10.31 -0.93
C ASP A 137 -4.30 -10.62 -2.42
N LEU A 138 -4.64 -9.61 -3.22
CA LEU A 138 -4.90 -9.80 -4.65
C LEU A 138 -3.69 -10.41 -5.38
N GLY A 139 -2.47 -10.04 -4.97
CA GLY A 139 -1.25 -10.63 -5.55
C GLY A 139 -1.14 -12.12 -5.26
N VAL A 140 -1.52 -12.56 -4.05
CA VAL A 140 -1.57 -13.98 -3.68
C VAL A 140 -2.67 -14.71 -4.46
N LEU A 141 -3.83 -14.10 -4.62
CA LEU A 141 -4.91 -14.68 -5.45
C LEU A 141 -4.48 -14.85 -6.92
N MET A 142 -3.76 -13.88 -7.47
CA MET A 142 -3.20 -13.98 -8.82
C MET A 142 -2.19 -15.12 -8.94
N GLU A 143 -1.31 -15.29 -7.94
CA GLU A 143 -0.35 -16.41 -7.90
C GLU A 143 -1.04 -17.77 -7.83
N ASN A 144 -2.00 -17.90 -6.93
CA ASN A 144 -2.74 -19.14 -6.73
C ASN A 144 -3.54 -19.54 -7.97
N ALA A 145 -4.20 -18.58 -8.61
CA ALA A 145 -4.92 -18.81 -9.87
C ALA A 145 -3.96 -19.29 -10.97
N ARG A 146 -2.82 -18.58 -11.12
CA ARG A 146 -1.79 -18.97 -12.08
C ARG A 146 -1.24 -20.38 -11.82
N ALA A 147 -0.92 -20.69 -10.56
CA ALA A 147 -0.37 -22.00 -10.19
C ALA A 147 -1.34 -23.15 -10.48
N ARG A 148 -2.66 -22.89 -10.45
CA ARG A 148 -3.72 -23.87 -10.79
C ARG A 148 -4.13 -23.85 -12.25
N GLY A 149 -3.54 -23.00 -13.09
CA GLY A 149 -3.99 -22.80 -14.47
C GLY A 149 -5.36 -22.12 -14.57
N GLU A 150 -5.83 -21.51 -13.49
CA GLU A 150 -7.12 -20.83 -13.39
C GLU A 150 -7.01 -19.35 -13.73
N ARG A 151 -8.17 -18.72 -13.97
CA ARG A 151 -8.25 -17.28 -14.24
C ARG A 151 -9.02 -16.57 -13.12
N LEU A 152 -8.62 -15.34 -12.82
CA LEU A 152 -9.41 -14.49 -11.93
C LEU A 152 -10.76 -14.15 -12.58
N PRO A 153 -11.85 -14.10 -11.78
CA PRO A 153 -13.15 -13.68 -12.27
C PRO A 153 -13.09 -12.29 -12.90
N GLY A 154 -13.72 -12.14 -14.07
CA GLY A 154 -13.71 -10.85 -14.78
C GLY A 154 -14.41 -9.73 -13.99
N VAL A 155 -15.36 -10.08 -13.12
CA VAL A 155 -16.01 -9.13 -12.20
C VAL A 155 -15.01 -8.57 -11.18
N LEU A 156 -14.13 -9.41 -10.62
CA LEU A 156 -13.06 -8.95 -9.71
C LEU A 156 -12.11 -7.96 -10.40
N LEU A 157 -11.70 -8.25 -11.64
CA LEU A 157 -10.82 -7.35 -12.39
C LEU A 157 -11.49 -6.00 -12.69
N ARG A 158 -12.79 -5.99 -12.98
CA ARG A 158 -13.57 -4.75 -13.12
C ARG A 158 -13.64 -4.00 -11.79
N ALA A 159 -13.87 -4.70 -10.67
CA ALA A 159 -13.92 -4.11 -9.34
C ALA A 159 -12.56 -3.47 -8.94
N VAL A 160 -11.44 -4.11 -9.28
CA VAL A 160 -10.09 -3.53 -9.09
C VAL A 160 -9.95 -2.21 -9.88
N GLY A 161 -10.35 -2.21 -11.14
CA GLY A 161 -10.36 -0.98 -11.95
C GLY A 161 -11.21 0.12 -11.33
N ALA A 162 -12.44 -0.22 -10.92
CA ALA A 162 -13.39 0.72 -10.31
C ALA A 162 -12.86 1.29 -8.97
N LEU A 163 -12.20 0.48 -8.14
CA LEU A 163 -11.56 0.94 -6.90
C LEU A 163 -10.46 1.96 -7.19
N VAL A 164 -9.57 1.68 -8.14
CA VAL A 164 -8.50 2.60 -8.54
C VAL A 164 -9.09 3.89 -9.12
N ARG A 165 -10.16 3.80 -9.91
CA ARG A 165 -10.88 4.97 -10.40
C ARG A 165 -11.42 5.81 -9.25
N ARG A 166 -12.09 5.21 -8.27
CA ARG A 166 -12.64 5.88 -7.09
C ARG A 166 -11.54 6.63 -6.32
N MET A 167 -10.38 5.99 -6.09
CA MET A 167 -9.24 6.69 -5.46
C MET A 167 -8.83 7.93 -6.25
N HIS A 168 -8.67 7.80 -7.56
CA HIS A 168 -8.26 8.92 -8.43
C HIS A 168 -9.29 10.04 -8.50
N ASP A 169 -10.59 9.71 -8.46
CA ASP A 169 -11.66 10.71 -8.48
C ASP A 169 -11.74 11.50 -7.17
N GLN A 170 -11.27 10.90 -6.07
CA GLN A 170 -11.06 11.60 -4.79
C GLN A 170 -9.72 12.37 -4.73
N GLY A 171 -8.99 12.45 -5.83
CA GLY A 171 -7.70 13.13 -5.89
C GLY A 171 -6.56 12.35 -5.24
N PHE A 172 -6.74 11.07 -4.88
CA PHE A 172 -5.75 10.29 -4.16
C PHE A 172 -4.80 9.56 -5.10
N LEU A 173 -3.49 9.84 -4.93
CA LEU A 173 -2.41 9.10 -5.59
C LEU A 173 -1.77 8.13 -4.61
N HIS A 174 -1.88 6.84 -4.92
CA HIS A 174 -1.25 5.80 -4.13
C HIS A 174 0.24 5.67 -4.49
N ALA A 175 1.12 5.88 -3.53
CA ALA A 175 2.58 5.89 -3.76
C ALA A 175 3.12 4.54 -4.24
N ASP A 176 2.52 3.43 -3.80
CA ASP A 176 2.93 2.07 -4.18
C ASP A 176 1.73 1.23 -4.64
N LEU A 177 1.02 1.68 -5.67
CA LEU A 177 -0.12 0.97 -6.23
C LEU A 177 0.33 -0.35 -6.88
N GLN A 178 -0.01 -1.45 -6.23
CA GLN A 178 0.32 -2.81 -6.66
C GLN A 178 -0.70 -3.83 -6.14
N PRO A 179 -0.84 -5.03 -6.75
CA PRO A 179 -1.80 -6.04 -6.30
C PRO A 179 -1.65 -6.44 -4.83
N ASN A 180 -0.44 -6.48 -4.29
CA ASN A 180 -0.21 -6.84 -2.88
C ASN A 180 -0.71 -5.78 -1.88
N ASN A 181 -1.04 -4.58 -2.35
CA ASN A 181 -1.61 -3.51 -1.55
C ASN A 181 -3.13 -3.38 -1.74
N LEU A 182 -3.76 -4.41 -2.32
CA LEU A 182 -5.21 -4.56 -2.45
C LEU A 182 -5.66 -5.87 -1.80
N LEU A 183 -6.53 -5.78 -0.80
CA LEU A 183 -7.20 -6.94 -0.23
C LEU A 183 -8.51 -7.23 -0.94
N VAL A 184 -8.79 -8.49 -1.08
CA VAL A 184 -10.05 -9.05 -1.59
C VAL A 184 -10.73 -9.71 -0.39
N VAL A 185 -11.90 -9.22 -0.01
CA VAL A 185 -12.69 -9.69 1.14
C VAL A 185 -13.90 -10.44 0.63
N GLY A 186 -14.08 -11.67 1.07
CA GLY A 186 -15.11 -12.57 0.61
C GLY A 186 -14.75 -13.31 -0.70
N GLU A 187 -15.75 -13.85 -1.36
CA GLU A 187 -15.55 -14.62 -2.59
C GLU A 187 -15.19 -13.72 -3.78
N PRO A 188 -14.24 -14.10 -4.64
CA PRO A 188 -13.75 -13.26 -5.74
C PRO A 188 -14.84 -12.80 -6.74
N SER A 189 -15.95 -13.50 -6.82
CA SER A 189 -17.07 -13.13 -7.70
C SER A 189 -17.95 -12.00 -7.17
N SER A 190 -17.92 -11.75 -5.85
CA SER A 190 -18.71 -10.74 -5.15
C SER A 190 -17.87 -9.92 -4.16
N ALA A 191 -16.55 -9.97 -4.30
CA ALA A 191 -15.61 -9.45 -3.34
C ALA A 191 -15.70 -7.92 -3.14
N GLN A 192 -15.55 -7.51 -1.90
CA GLN A 192 -15.17 -6.14 -1.56
C GLN A 192 -13.66 -5.98 -1.65
N LEU A 193 -13.23 -4.81 -2.10
CA LEU A 193 -11.81 -4.49 -2.21
C LEU A 193 -11.43 -3.43 -1.20
N VAL A 194 -10.26 -3.59 -0.58
CA VAL A 194 -9.72 -2.68 0.45
C VAL A 194 -8.30 -2.29 0.08
N VAL A 195 -7.99 -1.00 0.14
CA VAL A 195 -6.65 -0.46 -0.14
C VAL A 195 -5.80 -0.53 1.13
N LEU A 196 -4.53 -0.91 0.97
CA LEU A 196 -3.54 -0.98 2.04
C LEU A 196 -2.34 -0.09 1.74
N ASP A 197 -1.52 0.15 2.77
CA ASP A 197 -0.19 0.77 2.69
C ASP A 197 -0.20 2.15 2.02
N LEU A 198 -0.76 3.11 2.71
CA LEU A 198 -0.91 4.48 2.22
C LEU A 198 0.34 5.33 2.42
N ASP A 199 1.43 4.74 2.93
CA ASP A 199 2.67 5.45 3.20
C ASP A 199 3.24 6.12 1.94
N GLY A 200 3.61 7.39 2.07
CA GLY A 200 4.08 8.20 0.94
C GLY A 200 3.01 8.61 -0.07
N SER A 201 1.76 8.17 0.10
CA SER A 201 0.62 8.57 -0.72
C SER A 201 0.16 10.00 -0.40
N ALA A 202 -0.64 10.60 -1.28
CA ALA A 202 -1.08 11.98 -1.09
C ALA A 202 -2.41 12.28 -1.78
N PHE A 203 -3.15 13.23 -1.21
CA PHE A 203 -4.27 13.89 -1.87
C PHE A 203 -3.80 15.08 -2.70
N HIS A 204 -4.45 15.27 -3.82
CA HIS A 204 -4.36 16.41 -4.72
C HIS A 204 -5.75 17.00 -4.92
N THR A 205 -5.84 18.27 -5.28
CA THR A 205 -7.13 18.91 -5.56
C THR A 205 -7.85 18.22 -6.72
N ALA A 206 -7.11 17.89 -7.77
CA ALA A 206 -7.54 17.06 -8.89
C ALA A 206 -6.33 16.34 -9.48
N LEU A 207 -6.55 15.17 -10.07
CA LEU A 207 -5.50 14.42 -10.78
C LEU A 207 -5.64 14.62 -12.29
N SER A 208 -4.55 15.03 -12.93
CA SER A 208 -4.48 15.05 -14.38
C SER A 208 -4.52 13.64 -14.97
N LEU A 209 -4.85 13.53 -16.26
CA LEU A 209 -4.87 12.25 -16.95
C LEU A 209 -3.48 11.58 -16.94
N GLU A 210 -2.41 12.37 -17.03
CA GLU A 210 -1.02 11.89 -16.96
C GLU A 210 -0.67 11.32 -15.58
N GLN A 211 -1.10 11.96 -14.50
CA GLN A 211 -0.90 11.47 -13.13
C GLN A 211 -1.65 10.15 -12.91
N ARG A 212 -2.90 10.07 -13.37
CA ARG A 212 -3.71 8.84 -13.33
C ARG A 212 -3.04 7.72 -14.13
N ALA A 213 -2.58 8.01 -15.35
CA ALA A 213 -1.88 7.07 -16.21
C ALA A 213 -0.56 6.58 -15.58
N ALA A 214 0.21 7.48 -14.96
CA ALA A 214 1.46 7.13 -14.29
C ALA A 214 1.22 6.22 -13.08
N ASN A 215 0.14 6.44 -12.32
CA ASN A 215 -0.22 5.59 -11.18
C ASN A 215 -0.71 4.20 -11.64
N LEU A 216 -1.57 4.13 -12.66
CA LEU A 216 -1.95 2.86 -13.30
C LEU A 216 -0.74 2.13 -13.88
N ALA A 217 0.20 2.83 -14.51
CA ALA A 217 1.40 2.23 -15.04
C ALA A 217 2.26 1.56 -13.96
N ARG A 218 2.22 2.03 -12.71
CA ARG A 218 2.87 1.37 -11.56
C ARG A 218 2.26 0.00 -11.32
N PHE A 219 0.94 -0.10 -11.30
CA PHE A 219 0.21 -1.37 -11.16
C PHE A 219 0.55 -2.35 -12.31
N VAL A 220 0.51 -1.88 -13.54
CA VAL A 220 0.88 -2.66 -14.73
C VAL A 220 2.31 -3.18 -14.62
N ARG A 221 3.28 -2.31 -14.29
CA ARG A 221 4.69 -2.71 -14.17
C ARG A 221 4.93 -3.78 -13.10
N PHE A 222 4.22 -3.71 -11.98
CA PHE A 222 4.34 -4.74 -10.95
C PHE A 222 3.94 -6.10 -11.52
N ILE A 223 2.81 -6.18 -12.20
CA ILE A 223 2.29 -7.42 -12.79
C ILE A 223 3.20 -7.90 -13.90
N THR A 224 3.56 -7.07 -14.87
CA THR A 224 4.39 -7.48 -16.02
C THR A 224 5.81 -7.91 -15.59
N ARG A 225 6.37 -7.30 -14.54
CA ARG A 225 7.66 -7.73 -13.99
C ARG A 225 7.56 -9.12 -13.35
N ARG A 226 6.43 -9.42 -12.73
CA ARG A 226 6.15 -10.72 -12.14
C ARG A 226 5.88 -11.77 -13.22
N GLU A 227 5.11 -11.41 -14.24
CA GLU A 227 4.85 -12.26 -15.40
C GLU A 227 6.13 -12.63 -16.17
N ALA A 228 7.07 -11.72 -16.29
CA ALA A 228 8.36 -11.99 -16.93
C ALA A 228 9.21 -13.03 -16.16
N ARG A 229 8.99 -13.17 -14.86
CA ARG A 229 9.70 -14.12 -14.00
C ARG A 229 8.94 -15.44 -13.83
N ASP A 230 7.65 -15.37 -13.63
CA ASP A 230 6.83 -16.48 -13.14
C ASP A 230 5.81 -16.98 -14.19
N GLY A 231 5.72 -16.33 -15.35
CA GLY A 231 4.74 -16.62 -16.42
C GLY A 231 3.48 -15.76 -16.32
N LEU A 232 2.70 -15.77 -17.42
CA LEU A 232 1.50 -14.94 -17.57
C LEU A 232 0.47 -15.18 -16.46
N SER A 233 0.00 -14.10 -15.83
CA SER A 233 -1.09 -14.09 -14.87
C SER A 233 -2.37 -13.42 -15.39
N LEU A 234 -2.25 -12.44 -16.30
CA LEU A 234 -3.37 -11.74 -16.92
C LEU A 234 -3.29 -11.77 -18.44
N THR A 235 -4.38 -12.17 -19.08
CA THR A 235 -4.53 -12.12 -20.52
C THR A 235 -4.89 -10.71 -21.01
N ARG A 236 -4.83 -10.51 -22.34
CA ARG A 236 -5.30 -9.26 -22.97
C ARG A 236 -6.74 -8.91 -22.58
N THR A 237 -7.62 -9.91 -22.51
CA THR A 237 -9.02 -9.72 -22.10
C THR A 237 -9.14 -9.30 -20.65
N ASP A 238 -8.28 -9.82 -19.75
CA ASP A 238 -8.28 -9.47 -18.35
C ASP A 238 -7.85 -8.00 -18.14
N TRP A 239 -6.85 -7.55 -18.89
CA TRP A 239 -6.46 -6.14 -18.93
C TRP A 239 -7.59 -5.24 -19.45
N GLN A 240 -8.35 -5.70 -20.47
CA GLN A 240 -9.50 -4.96 -20.97
C GLN A 240 -10.61 -4.85 -19.91
N ARG A 241 -10.87 -5.92 -19.14
CA ARG A 241 -11.84 -5.92 -18.05
C ARG A 241 -11.43 -4.94 -16.94
N LEU A 242 -10.18 -4.97 -16.52
CA LEU A 242 -9.66 -4.03 -15.51
C LEU A 242 -9.80 -2.58 -15.99
N LEU A 243 -9.37 -2.29 -17.21
CA LEU A 243 -9.51 -0.94 -17.77
C LEU A 243 -10.94 -0.51 -17.99
N ALA A 244 -11.86 -1.43 -18.32
CA ALA A 244 -13.29 -1.12 -18.43
C ALA A 244 -13.93 -0.84 -17.06
N GLY A 245 -13.42 -1.44 -15.99
CA GLY A 245 -13.80 -1.09 -14.62
C GLY A 245 -13.28 0.27 -14.19
N TYR A 246 -12.05 0.61 -14.61
CA TYR A 246 -11.45 1.91 -14.32
C TYR A 246 -12.13 3.05 -15.12
N GLU A 247 -12.35 2.87 -16.40
CA GLU A 247 -12.97 3.86 -17.30
C GLU A 247 -14.03 3.18 -18.15
N PRO A 248 -15.33 3.34 -17.79
CA PRO A 248 -16.42 2.72 -18.55
C PRO A 248 -16.57 3.27 -19.96
N ASP A 249 -16.24 4.56 -20.17
CA ASP A 249 -16.32 5.16 -21.50
C ASP A 249 -15.20 4.67 -22.42
N ALA A 250 -15.56 4.19 -23.60
CA ALA A 250 -14.63 3.59 -24.55
C ALA A 250 -13.67 4.61 -25.16
N HIS A 251 -14.13 5.86 -25.39
CA HIS A 251 -13.33 6.92 -25.98
C HIS A 251 -12.30 7.42 -24.98
N ALA A 252 -12.70 7.69 -23.73
CA ALA A 252 -11.78 8.06 -22.65
C ALA A 252 -10.75 6.94 -22.37
N ARG A 253 -11.14 5.66 -22.45
CA ARG A 253 -10.17 4.55 -22.38
C ARG A 253 -9.15 4.56 -23.51
N ALA A 254 -9.59 4.93 -24.71
CA ALA A 254 -8.68 5.03 -25.86
C ALA A 254 -7.62 6.11 -25.65
N ALA A 255 -7.98 7.25 -25.05
CA ALA A 255 -7.04 8.31 -24.69
C ALA A 255 -6.08 7.90 -23.55
N LEU A 256 -6.56 7.15 -22.56
CA LEU A 256 -5.76 6.72 -21.40
C LEU A 256 -4.70 5.66 -21.75
N ARG A 257 -5.02 4.69 -22.62
CA ARG A 257 -4.16 3.55 -22.95
C ARG A 257 -2.75 3.93 -23.43
N PRO A 258 -2.56 4.86 -24.38
CA PRO A 258 -1.22 5.23 -24.83
C PRO A 258 -0.39 5.87 -23.73
N LEU A 259 -0.98 6.66 -22.84
CA LEU A 259 -0.31 7.29 -21.71
C LEU A 259 0.19 6.25 -20.69
N VAL A 260 -0.64 5.25 -20.37
CA VAL A 260 -0.22 4.13 -19.49
C VAL A 260 0.94 3.36 -20.13
N ARG A 261 0.83 3.01 -21.41
CA ARG A 261 1.89 2.30 -22.15
C ARG A 261 3.20 3.10 -22.20
N ALA A 262 3.14 4.40 -22.48
CA ALA A 262 4.31 5.27 -22.50
C ALA A 262 5.01 5.31 -21.13
N ASN A 263 4.25 5.44 -20.03
CA ASN A 263 4.79 5.42 -18.68
C ASN A 263 5.42 4.06 -18.31
N VAL A 264 4.84 2.93 -18.74
CA VAL A 264 5.42 1.60 -18.54
C VAL A 264 6.76 1.51 -19.28
N ARG A 265 6.82 1.87 -20.58
CA ARG A 265 8.03 1.82 -21.40
C ARG A 265 9.15 2.71 -20.84
N ARG A 266 8.84 3.97 -20.50
CA ARG A 266 9.80 4.94 -19.95
C ARG A 266 10.51 4.41 -18.71
N THR A 267 9.79 3.75 -17.83
CA THR A 267 10.37 3.24 -16.58
C THR A 267 11.13 1.92 -16.79
N GLN A 268 10.72 1.08 -17.74
CA GLN A 268 11.48 -0.13 -18.09
C GLN A 268 12.86 0.22 -18.67
N TRP A 269 12.97 1.28 -19.43
CA TRP A 269 14.24 1.76 -20.00
C TRP A 269 15.23 2.19 -18.91
N TRP A 270 14.78 2.96 -17.92
CA TRP A 270 15.60 3.35 -16.76
C TRP A 270 16.11 2.18 -15.93
N HIS A 271 15.31 1.14 -15.75
CA HIS A 271 15.74 -0.07 -15.05
C HIS A 271 16.78 -0.89 -15.85
N ARG A 272 16.61 -0.95 -17.18
CA ARG A 272 17.61 -1.61 -18.04
C ARG A 272 18.95 -0.88 -18.01
N LEU A 273 18.95 0.46 -18.00
CA LEU A 273 20.17 1.26 -17.82
C LEU A 273 20.78 1.05 -16.42
N GLY A 274 19.99 1.00 -15.37
CA GLY A 274 20.47 0.71 -14.01
C GLY A 274 21.17 -0.64 -13.93
N TRP A 275 20.58 -1.68 -14.51
CA TRP A 275 21.20 -3.01 -14.54
C TRP A 275 22.44 -3.08 -15.44
N ALA A 276 22.45 -2.39 -16.57
CA ALA A 276 23.64 -2.29 -17.42
C ALA A 276 24.79 -1.59 -16.67
N LEU A 277 24.50 -0.54 -15.92
CA LEU A 277 25.49 0.15 -15.08
C LEU A 277 25.98 -0.70 -13.90
N GLU A 278 25.12 -1.52 -13.30
CA GLU A 278 25.51 -2.47 -12.26
C GLU A 278 26.36 -3.63 -12.81
N ALA A 279 26.04 -4.14 -13.98
CA ALA A 279 26.84 -5.15 -14.66
C ALA A 279 28.25 -4.62 -14.99
N LEU A 280 28.36 -3.40 -15.52
CA LEU A 280 29.64 -2.74 -15.79
C LEU A 280 30.46 -2.45 -14.51
N ARG A 281 29.80 -2.24 -13.37
CA ARG A 281 30.49 -2.11 -12.07
C ARG A 281 30.92 -3.43 -11.47
N GLY A 282 30.21 -4.52 -11.79
CA GLY A 282 30.54 -5.87 -11.37
C GLY A 282 31.78 -6.44 -12.07
N GLU A 283 32.01 -6.10 -13.35
CA GLU A 283 33.19 -6.52 -14.11
C GLU A 283 34.49 -5.84 -13.65
N LYS A 284 34.41 -4.66 -13.00
CA LYS A 284 35.62 -3.97 -12.44
C LYS A 284 36.07 -4.50 -11.07
N ARG A 285 35.42 -5.53 -10.52
CA ARG A 285 35.76 -6.17 -9.22
C ARG A 285 36.21 -7.64 -9.36
N ARG A 286 36.55 -8.10 -10.56
CA ARG A 286 37.24 -9.38 -10.79
C ARG A 286 38.66 -9.16 -11.22
#